data_1b72664efae0e3b5a952d316abd8f44e
#
_entry.id   1b72664efae0e3b5a952d316abd8f44e
#
_cell.length_a   1.000
_cell.length_b   1.000
_cell.length_c   1.000
_cell.angle_alpha   90.00
_cell.angle_beta   90.00
_cell.angle_gamma   90.00
#
_symmetry.space_group_name_H-M   'P 1'
#
loop_
_entity.id
_entity.type
_entity.pdbx_description
1 polymer ?
#
loop_
_entity_poly.entity_id
_entity_poly.type
_entity_poly.pdbx_seq_one_letter_code
_entity_poly.pdbx_strand_id
1 'polypeptide(L)'
;MQLSAPASSSVRRAAAAARMASFASDISTWRFWWKTAKVTALGYCVASTISNHLGELVICSGPSMHPTIEDGDLVIAERLSIKQRTLRKGDIVGCLNPHDHKQLLCKRLAGMQRDIVEPTEALPTGRVPTGHVFLRGDNEACSTDSRHFGPVPQGLIEVRLVLRVWPPSRAGWLSNHWFFEHEKKEEY
;
A
#
# COMPACT_ATOMS: atom_id res chain seq x y z
N MET A 1 -70.29 -41.97 4.01
CA MET A 1 -69.86 -40.89 4.89
C MET A 1 -68.87 -41.46 5.89
N GLN A 2 -67.53 -41.31 5.61
CA GLN A 2 -66.52 -41.99 6.43
C GLN A 2 -65.92 -40.93 7.38
N LEU A 3 -66.19 -41.09 8.66
CA LEU A 3 -65.63 -40.21 9.70
C LEU A 3 -64.24 -40.74 10.05
N SER A 4 -63.21 -39.93 9.72
CA SER A 4 -61.84 -40.24 10.14
C SER A 4 -61.69 -40.02 11.65
N ALA A 5 -61.22 -41.08 12.35
CA ALA A 5 -60.99 -41.04 13.78
C ALA A 5 -59.91 -40.00 14.13
N PRO A 6 -60.01 -39.26 15.23
CA PRO A 6 -59.01 -38.29 15.63
C PRO A 6 -57.71 -39.00 16.02
N ALA A 7 -56.61 -38.55 15.44
CA ALA A 7 -55.26 -39.08 15.74
C ALA A 7 -55.01 -39.11 17.24
N SER A 8 -54.49 -40.24 17.73
CA SER A 8 -54.24 -40.48 19.16
C SER A 8 -53.28 -39.39 19.75
N SER A 9 -53.46 -39.11 21.02
CA SER A 9 -52.69 -38.12 21.76
C SER A 9 -51.14 -38.33 21.65
N SER A 10 -50.75 -39.61 21.51
CA SER A 10 -49.36 -40.01 21.29
C SER A 10 -48.77 -39.54 19.94
N VAL A 11 -49.55 -39.63 18.85
CA VAL A 11 -49.14 -39.19 17.51
C VAL A 11 -49.01 -37.67 17.46
N ARG A 12 -49.89 -36.94 18.10
CA ARG A 12 -49.81 -35.47 18.19
C ARG A 12 -48.59 -35.01 19.00
N ARG A 13 -48.26 -35.71 20.09
CA ARG A 13 -47.03 -35.41 20.88
C ARG A 13 -45.75 -35.72 20.12
N ALA A 14 -45.70 -36.82 19.37
CA ALA A 14 -44.55 -37.16 18.53
C ALA A 14 -44.33 -36.15 17.41
N ALA A 15 -45.39 -35.69 16.74
CA ALA A 15 -45.32 -34.68 15.72
C ALA A 15 -44.88 -33.31 16.26
N ALA A 16 -45.33 -32.95 17.47
CA ALA A 16 -44.88 -31.71 18.14
C ALA A 16 -43.40 -31.77 18.53
N ALA A 17 -42.94 -32.92 19.06
CA ALA A 17 -41.55 -33.14 19.42
C ALA A 17 -40.63 -33.11 18.18
N ALA A 18 -41.06 -33.70 17.05
CA ALA A 18 -40.30 -33.64 15.79
C ALA A 18 -40.21 -32.21 15.24
N ARG A 19 -41.27 -31.41 15.33
CA ARG A 19 -41.24 -29.98 14.92
C ARG A 19 -40.34 -29.15 15.83
N MET A 20 -40.34 -29.39 17.13
CA MET A 20 -39.41 -28.71 18.05
C MET A 20 -37.95 -29.09 17.79
N ALA A 21 -37.68 -30.36 17.49
CA ALA A 21 -36.31 -30.80 17.15
C ALA A 21 -35.82 -30.18 15.84
N SER A 22 -36.66 -30.09 14.80
CA SER A 22 -36.29 -29.43 13.54
C SER A 22 -36.08 -27.93 13.74
N PHE A 23 -36.90 -27.26 14.54
CA PHE A 23 -36.73 -25.83 14.85
C PHE A 23 -35.46 -25.57 15.67
N ALA A 24 -35.11 -26.47 16.61
CA ALA A 24 -33.86 -26.36 17.36
C ALA A 24 -32.62 -26.59 16.49
N SER A 25 -32.68 -27.49 15.50
CA SER A 25 -31.61 -27.71 14.53
C SER A 25 -31.43 -26.49 13.62
N ASP A 26 -32.53 -25.86 13.17
CA ASP A 26 -32.50 -24.66 12.35
C ASP A 26 -31.90 -23.46 13.09
N ILE A 27 -32.23 -23.29 14.38
CA ILE A 27 -31.62 -22.22 15.20
C ILE A 27 -30.13 -22.47 15.41
N SER A 28 -29.70 -23.73 15.61
CA SER A 28 -28.27 -24.03 15.80
C SER A 28 -27.46 -23.79 14.54
N THR A 29 -27.99 -24.18 13.39
CA THR A 29 -27.36 -23.90 12.08
C THR A 29 -27.33 -22.42 11.77
N TRP A 30 -28.43 -21.69 12.00
CA TRP A 30 -28.46 -20.22 11.84
C TRP A 30 -27.44 -19.52 12.71
N ARG A 31 -27.30 -19.90 14.00
CA ARG A 31 -26.31 -19.34 14.92
C ARG A 31 -24.86 -19.63 14.47
N PHE A 32 -24.62 -20.81 13.92
CA PHE A 32 -23.34 -21.19 13.35
C PHE A 32 -23.00 -20.26 12.13
N TRP A 33 -23.90 -20.16 11.16
CA TRP A 33 -23.71 -19.31 9.99
C TRP A 33 -23.57 -17.83 10.34
N TRP A 34 -24.30 -17.36 11.34
CA TRP A 34 -24.18 -15.98 11.81
C TRP A 34 -22.83 -15.69 12.49
N LYS A 35 -22.29 -16.64 13.25
CA LYS A 35 -20.97 -16.52 13.84
C LYS A 35 -19.87 -16.52 12.76
N THR A 36 -19.93 -17.46 11.80
CA THR A 36 -18.96 -17.53 10.71
C THR A 36 -19.02 -16.26 9.85
N ALA A 37 -20.20 -15.77 9.51
CA ALA A 37 -20.36 -14.52 8.75
C ALA A 37 -19.73 -13.32 9.46
N LYS A 38 -19.89 -13.18 10.78
CA LYS A 38 -19.26 -12.12 11.56
C LYS A 38 -17.74 -12.22 11.56
N VAL A 39 -17.18 -13.40 11.76
CA VAL A 39 -15.73 -13.62 11.75
C VAL A 39 -15.15 -13.33 10.37
N THR A 40 -15.83 -13.79 9.30
CA THR A 40 -15.41 -13.52 7.93
C THR A 40 -15.48 -12.04 7.60
N ALA A 41 -16.58 -11.37 7.98
CA ALA A 41 -16.72 -9.92 7.77
C ALA A 41 -15.66 -9.12 8.53
N LEU A 42 -15.38 -9.50 9.79
CA LEU A 42 -14.32 -8.87 10.58
C LEU A 42 -12.95 -9.10 9.94
N GLY A 43 -12.64 -10.31 9.53
CA GLY A 43 -11.40 -10.64 8.82
C GLY A 43 -11.25 -9.84 7.53
N TYR A 44 -12.32 -9.72 6.74
CA TYR A 44 -12.34 -8.91 5.54
C TYR A 44 -12.12 -7.42 5.84
N CYS A 45 -12.78 -6.87 6.85
CA CYS A 45 -12.59 -5.47 7.26
C CYS A 45 -11.14 -5.21 7.70
N VAL A 46 -10.56 -6.11 8.49
CA VAL A 46 -9.17 -5.99 8.94
C VAL A 46 -8.21 -6.08 7.74
N ALA A 47 -8.37 -7.09 6.88
CA ALA A 47 -7.54 -7.26 5.69
C ALA A 47 -7.65 -6.04 4.74
N SER A 48 -8.87 -5.55 4.51
CA SER A 48 -9.12 -4.36 3.69
C SER A 48 -8.49 -3.10 4.28
N THR A 49 -8.57 -2.94 5.61
CA THR A 49 -7.93 -1.80 6.30
C THR A 49 -6.41 -1.87 6.17
N ILE A 50 -5.83 -3.05 6.36
CA ILE A 50 -4.40 -3.29 6.18
C ILE A 50 -3.97 -2.94 4.74
N SER A 51 -4.64 -3.50 3.74
CA SER A 51 -4.32 -3.25 2.33
C SER A 51 -4.46 -1.78 1.92
N ASN A 52 -5.46 -1.08 2.46
CA ASN A 52 -5.71 0.32 2.09
C ASN A 52 -4.82 1.33 2.82
N HIS A 53 -4.21 0.95 3.95
CA HIS A 53 -3.48 1.90 4.80
C HIS A 53 -2.02 1.51 5.05
N LEU A 54 -1.69 0.22 5.09
CA LEU A 54 -0.37 -0.24 5.52
C LEU A 54 0.56 -0.65 4.38
N GLY A 55 0.05 -0.82 3.16
CA GLY A 55 0.94 -1.00 2.03
C GLY A 55 0.49 -2.01 0.98
N GLU A 56 1.10 -1.89 -0.16
CA GLU A 56 0.98 -2.80 -1.28
C GLU A 56 2.36 -3.35 -1.66
N LEU A 57 2.37 -4.54 -2.27
CA LEU A 57 3.58 -5.13 -2.81
C LEU A 57 3.80 -4.61 -4.22
N VAL A 58 4.95 -4.00 -4.46
CA VAL A 58 5.33 -3.43 -5.75
C VAL A 58 6.57 -4.14 -6.25
N ILE A 59 6.55 -4.56 -7.51
CA ILE A 59 7.75 -5.04 -8.21
C ILE A 59 8.40 -3.82 -8.86
N CYS A 60 9.66 -3.56 -8.49
CA CYS A 60 10.44 -2.48 -9.08
C CYS A 60 11.07 -2.96 -10.39
N SER A 61 11.07 -2.08 -11.40
CA SER A 61 11.66 -2.38 -12.70
C SER A 61 12.50 -1.21 -13.18
N GLY A 62 13.64 -1.53 -13.79
CA GLY A 62 14.55 -0.57 -14.39
C GLY A 62 15.74 -0.17 -13.51
N PRO A 63 16.80 0.39 -14.13
CA PRO A 63 18.09 0.62 -13.49
C PRO A 63 18.18 1.96 -12.72
N SER A 64 17.14 2.80 -12.72
CA SER A 64 17.21 4.19 -12.25
C SER A 64 17.49 4.37 -10.76
N MET A 65 17.24 3.33 -9.96
CA MET A 65 17.44 3.32 -8.50
C MET A 65 18.59 2.41 -8.07
N HIS A 66 19.38 1.89 -9.02
CA HIS A 66 20.58 1.11 -8.71
C HIS A 66 21.62 1.98 -7.99
N PRO A 67 22.34 1.48 -6.97
CA PRO A 67 22.31 0.11 -6.43
C PRO A 67 21.26 -0.11 -5.32
N THR A 68 20.54 0.91 -4.92
CA THR A 68 19.59 0.82 -3.78
C THR A 68 18.45 -0.15 -4.07
N ILE A 69 17.87 -0.09 -5.25
CA ILE A 69 16.82 -1.00 -5.73
C ILE A 69 17.25 -1.51 -7.10
N GLU A 70 17.18 -2.81 -7.27
CA GLU A 70 17.51 -3.47 -8.53
C GLU A 70 16.24 -3.94 -9.26
N ASP A 71 16.42 -4.26 -10.53
CA ASP A 71 15.35 -4.81 -11.37
C ASP A 71 14.82 -6.13 -10.79
N GLY A 72 13.49 -6.23 -10.66
CA GLY A 72 12.83 -7.41 -10.07
C GLY A 72 12.73 -7.40 -8.53
N ASP A 73 13.23 -6.38 -7.83
CA ASP A 73 13.06 -6.28 -6.39
C ASP A 73 11.58 -6.14 -6.03
N LEU A 74 11.14 -6.94 -5.03
CA LEU A 74 9.80 -6.85 -4.45
C LEU A 74 9.85 -6.00 -3.19
N VAL A 75 9.08 -4.94 -3.17
CA VAL A 75 9.12 -3.91 -2.13
C VAL A 75 7.72 -3.67 -1.56
N ILE A 76 7.66 -3.46 -0.24
CA ILE A 76 6.45 -2.97 0.41
C ILE A 76 6.42 -1.44 0.29
N ALA A 77 5.35 -0.95 -0.30
CA ALA A 77 5.04 0.47 -0.43
C ALA A 77 3.85 0.83 0.46
N GLU A 78 3.86 2.01 1.08
CA GLU A 78 2.82 2.50 1.97
C GLU A 78 2.28 3.86 1.52
N ARG A 79 1.03 4.17 1.91
CA ARG A 79 0.35 5.43 1.57
C ARG A 79 0.11 6.33 2.78
N LEU A 80 0.43 5.83 3.97
CA LEU A 80 0.12 6.53 5.21
C LEU A 80 0.91 7.82 5.35
N SER A 81 2.22 7.79 5.05
CA SER A 81 3.09 8.96 5.10
C SER A 81 2.65 10.08 4.17
N ILE A 82 2.07 9.73 3.01
CA ILE A 82 1.55 10.71 2.06
C ILE A 82 0.30 11.37 2.62
N LYS A 83 -0.65 10.58 3.12
CA LYS A 83 -1.89 11.07 3.75
C LYS A 83 -1.60 11.96 4.97
N GLN A 84 -0.62 11.60 5.78
CA GLN A 84 -0.21 12.34 6.97
C GLN A 84 0.78 13.48 6.67
N ARG A 85 1.23 13.62 5.43
CA ARG A 85 2.23 14.62 5.01
C ARG A 85 3.54 14.53 5.81
N THR A 86 3.97 13.30 6.12
CA THR A 86 5.18 13.01 6.91
C THR A 86 6.37 12.59 6.06
N LEU A 87 6.29 12.76 4.74
CA LEU A 87 7.40 12.51 3.83
C LEU A 87 8.61 13.36 4.19
N ARG A 88 9.81 12.78 4.05
CA ARG A 88 11.08 13.42 4.37
C ARG A 88 12.05 13.32 3.20
N LYS A 89 13.00 14.24 3.14
CA LYS A 89 14.16 14.12 2.24
C LYS A 89 14.82 12.77 2.42
N GLY A 90 15.16 12.10 1.32
CA GLY A 90 15.75 10.78 1.32
C GLY A 90 14.75 9.63 1.21
N ASP A 91 13.46 9.86 1.43
CA ASP A 91 12.45 8.83 1.21
C ASP A 91 12.41 8.39 -0.26
N ILE A 92 12.22 7.10 -0.50
CA ILE A 92 11.99 6.59 -1.84
C ILE A 92 10.49 6.56 -2.08
N VAL A 93 10.06 7.16 -3.16
CA VAL A 93 8.64 7.36 -3.47
C VAL A 93 8.29 6.83 -4.86
N GLY A 94 7.08 6.31 -4.98
CA GLY A 94 6.43 6.05 -6.26
C GLY A 94 5.60 7.26 -6.65
N CYS A 95 5.93 7.85 -7.79
CA CYS A 95 5.30 9.05 -8.31
C CYS A 95 4.76 8.80 -9.72
N LEU A 96 3.56 9.29 -10.03
CA LEU A 96 3.07 9.27 -11.41
C LEU A 96 3.96 10.13 -12.29
N ASN A 97 4.30 9.61 -13.47
CA ASN A 97 5.10 10.34 -14.44
C ASN A 97 4.33 11.60 -14.87
N PRO A 98 4.94 12.81 -14.76
CA PRO A 98 4.28 14.06 -15.16
C PRO A 98 3.84 14.09 -16.63
N HIS A 99 4.52 13.34 -17.49
CA HIS A 99 4.23 13.28 -18.94
C HIS A 99 3.34 12.09 -19.32
N ASP A 100 3.30 11.03 -18.51
CA ASP A 100 2.48 9.85 -18.75
C ASP A 100 1.94 9.31 -17.41
N HIS A 101 0.76 9.73 -17.03
CA HIS A 101 0.10 9.34 -15.78
C HIS A 101 -0.23 7.83 -15.66
N LYS A 102 0.04 7.03 -16.68
CA LYS A 102 -0.09 5.57 -16.62
C LYS A 102 1.16 4.90 -16.07
N GLN A 103 2.29 5.60 -16.06
CA GLN A 103 3.56 5.09 -15.59
C GLN A 103 3.86 5.59 -14.17
N LEU A 104 4.16 4.65 -13.27
CA LEU A 104 4.66 4.96 -11.93
C LEU A 104 6.19 4.96 -11.95
N LEU A 105 6.79 6.08 -11.56
CA LEU A 105 8.23 6.25 -11.45
C LEU A 105 8.67 6.03 -10.01
N CYS A 106 9.67 5.18 -9.78
CA CYS A 106 10.32 5.03 -8.50
C CYS A 106 11.53 5.98 -8.44
N LYS A 107 11.54 6.92 -7.50
CA LYS A 107 12.60 7.93 -7.34
C LYS A 107 12.82 8.27 -5.87
N ARG A 108 13.96 8.85 -5.57
CA ARG A 108 14.28 9.39 -4.25
C ARG A 108 13.87 10.87 -4.16
N LEU A 109 13.30 11.21 -3.00
CA LEU A 109 12.91 12.58 -2.66
C LEU A 109 14.18 13.39 -2.28
N ALA A 110 14.74 14.13 -3.24
CA ALA A 110 15.96 14.91 -3.08
C ALA A 110 15.70 16.30 -2.50
N GLY A 111 14.53 16.89 -2.78
CA GLY A 111 14.16 18.21 -2.26
C GLY A 111 12.67 18.33 -2.00
N MET A 112 12.34 18.98 -0.90
CA MET A 112 10.98 19.36 -0.52
C MET A 112 10.68 20.78 -1.02
N GLN A 113 9.40 21.21 -0.91
CA GLN A 113 9.02 22.58 -1.22
C GLN A 113 9.89 23.59 -0.49
N ARG A 114 10.35 24.64 -1.20
CA ARG A 114 11.22 25.71 -0.73
C ARG A 114 12.68 25.33 -0.46
N ASP A 115 13.04 24.03 -0.55
CA ASP A 115 14.43 23.63 -0.46
C ASP A 115 15.25 24.24 -1.60
N ILE A 116 16.52 24.41 -1.34
CA ILE A 116 17.52 24.73 -2.36
C ILE A 116 18.15 23.42 -2.79
N VAL A 117 18.11 23.15 -4.06
CA VAL A 117 18.76 22.02 -4.72
C VAL A 117 19.76 22.54 -5.74
N GLU A 118 20.63 21.69 -6.23
CA GLU A 118 21.56 22.03 -7.29
C GLU A 118 20.81 22.57 -8.51
N PRO A 119 21.19 23.76 -9.04
CA PRO A 119 20.56 24.32 -10.23
C PRO A 119 20.68 23.37 -11.42
N THR A 120 19.58 23.19 -12.14
CA THR A 120 19.52 22.35 -13.33
C THR A 120 18.94 23.15 -14.49
N GLU A 121 19.04 22.64 -15.72
CA GLU A 121 18.41 23.26 -16.88
C GLU A 121 16.89 23.43 -16.68
N ALA A 122 16.24 22.41 -16.07
CA ALA A 122 14.81 22.44 -15.78
C ALA A 122 14.44 23.26 -14.52
N LEU A 123 15.41 23.60 -13.66
CA LEU A 123 15.24 24.44 -12.48
C LEU A 123 16.44 25.35 -12.26
N PRO A 124 16.62 26.43 -13.09
CA PRO A 124 17.80 27.31 -13.04
C PRO A 124 17.94 28.04 -11.69
N THR A 125 16.83 28.31 -11.01
CA THR A 125 16.85 28.98 -9.69
C THR A 125 17.33 28.09 -8.56
N GLY A 126 17.40 26.78 -8.77
CA GLY A 126 17.69 25.79 -7.73
C GLY A 126 16.69 25.75 -6.58
N ARG A 127 15.62 26.55 -6.62
CA ARG A 127 14.63 26.60 -5.55
C ARG A 127 13.37 25.80 -5.92
N VAL A 128 13.04 24.80 -5.14
CA VAL A 128 11.83 23.99 -5.33
C VAL A 128 10.58 24.82 -5.05
N PRO A 129 9.64 24.94 -6.00
CA PRO A 129 8.41 25.71 -5.81
C PRO A 129 7.53 25.16 -4.71
N THR A 130 6.64 26.01 -4.15
CA THR A 130 5.65 25.56 -3.16
C THR A 130 4.71 24.53 -3.77
N GLY A 131 4.40 23.46 -3.01
CA GLY A 131 3.56 22.35 -3.49
C GLY A 131 4.25 21.37 -4.43
N HIS A 132 5.54 21.54 -4.68
CA HIS A 132 6.35 20.66 -5.53
C HIS A 132 7.45 19.97 -4.72
N VAL A 133 8.00 18.91 -5.30
CA VAL A 133 9.13 18.16 -4.81
C VAL A 133 10.16 17.98 -5.92
N PHE A 134 11.40 17.75 -5.55
CA PHE A 134 12.47 17.44 -6.48
C PHE A 134 12.88 15.97 -6.30
N LEU A 135 12.76 15.19 -7.34
CA LEU A 135 12.99 13.74 -7.36
C LEU A 135 14.28 13.44 -8.11
N ARG A 136 15.10 12.53 -7.58
CA ARG A 136 16.32 12.02 -8.24
C ARG A 136 16.33 10.50 -8.25
N GLY A 137 16.90 9.91 -9.28
CA GLY A 137 17.27 8.51 -9.28
C GLY A 137 18.64 8.33 -8.63
N ASP A 138 18.82 7.21 -7.94
CA ASP A 138 20.11 6.88 -7.32
C ASP A 138 21.18 6.55 -8.37
N ASN A 139 20.76 6.08 -9.56
CA ASN A 139 21.63 5.88 -10.71
C ASN A 139 21.54 7.09 -11.66
N GLU A 140 22.42 8.04 -11.47
CA GLU A 140 22.40 9.29 -12.25
C GLU A 140 22.53 9.08 -13.76
N ALA A 141 23.35 8.12 -14.17
CA ALA A 141 23.62 7.85 -15.59
C ALA A 141 22.39 7.25 -16.33
N CYS A 142 21.49 6.59 -15.59
CA CYS A 142 20.36 5.87 -16.18
C CYS A 142 19.01 6.36 -15.62
N SER A 143 18.95 7.61 -15.13
CA SER A 143 17.73 8.15 -14.55
C SER A 143 17.23 9.38 -15.28
N THR A 144 16.00 9.31 -15.82
CA THR A 144 15.24 10.51 -16.19
C THR A 144 14.44 10.94 -14.97
N ASP A 145 14.76 12.10 -14.42
CA ASP A 145 14.21 12.59 -13.15
C ASP A 145 14.07 14.13 -13.17
N SER A 146 13.85 14.77 -12.01
CA SER A 146 13.61 16.22 -11.93
C SER A 146 14.72 17.08 -12.47
N ARG A 147 15.91 16.56 -12.70
CA ARG A 147 16.98 17.28 -13.42
C ARG A 147 16.59 17.54 -14.87
N HIS A 148 15.75 16.68 -15.46
CA HIS A 148 15.32 16.73 -16.85
C HIS A 148 13.92 17.34 -17.02
N PHE A 149 12.96 16.91 -16.23
CA PHE A 149 11.55 17.35 -16.36
C PHE A 149 11.13 18.40 -15.31
N GLY A 150 12.01 18.78 -14.41
CA GLY A 150 11.75 19.80 -13.39
C GLY A 150 11.05 19.26 -12.13
N PRO A 151 10.69 20.17 -11.21
CA PRO A 151 9.98 19.83 -9.99
C PRO A 151 8.61 19.24 -10.26
N VAL A 152 8.22 18.22 -9.48
CA VAL A 152 6.98 17.48 -9.63
C VAL A 152 5.97 17.92 -8.57
N PRO A 153 4.69 18.14 -8.92
CA PRO A 153 3.65 18.39 -7.94
C PRO A 153 3.59 17.28 -6.89
N GLN A 154 3.58 17.64 -5.61
CA GLN A 154 3.54 16.67 -4.51
C GLN A 154 2.32 15.73 -4.57
N GLY A 155 1.21 16.19 -5.19
CA GLY A 155 0.01 15.40 -5.39
C GLY A 155 0.16 14.20 -6.35
N LEU A 156 1.26 14.12 -7.10
CA LEU A 156 1.55 12.97 -7.98
C LEU A 156 2.26 11.82 -7.25
N ILE A 157 2.66 12.03 -5.98
CA ILE A 157 3.24 10.97 -5.17
C ILE A 157 2.12 10.06 -4.68
N GLU A 158 2.17 8.79 -5.05
CA GLU A 158 1.14 7.79 -4.74
C GLU A 158 1.52 6.91 -3.54
N VAL A 159 2.79 6.53 -3.44
CA VAL A 159 3.29 5.59 -2.45
C VAL A 159 4.68 5.96 -1.96
N ARG A 160 5.04 5.53 -0.75
CA ARG A 160 6.40 5.53 -0.23
C ARG A 160 6.89 4.10 -0.10
N LEU A 161 8.05 3.79 -0.63
CA LEU A 161 8.69 2.49 -0.54
C LEU A 161 9.46 2.39 0.78
N VAL A 162 9.18 1.35 1.57
CA VAL A 162 9.70 1.27 2.95
C VAL A 162 10.55 0.05 3.21
N LEU A 163 10.21 -1.11 2.66
CA LEU A 163 10.88 -2.37 2.96
C LEU A 163 11.02 -3.22 1.71
N ARG A 164 12.25 -3.65 1.38
CA ARG A 164 12.48 -4.66 0.37
C ARG A 164 12.33 -6.04 1.00
N VAL A 165 11.46 -6.89 0.42
CA VAL A 165 11.17 -8.24 0.91
C VAL A 165 11.79 -9.33 0.06
N TRP A 166 12.10 -9.06 -1.19
CA TRP A 166 12.76 -9.98 -2.11
C TRP A 166 13.81 -9.27 -2.95
N PRO A 167 14.95 -9.89 -3.23
CA PRO A 167 15.39 -11.22 -2.78
C PRO A 167 15.74 -11.24 -1.28
N PRO A 168 15.64 -12.41 -0.61
CA PRO A 168 15.92 -12.52 0.83
C PRO A 168 17.33 -12.11 1.21
N SER A 169 18.31 -12.31 0.32
CA SER A 169 19.71 -11.92 0.52
C SER A 169 19.91 -10.41 0.66
N ARG A 170 18.97 -9.61 0.18
CA ARG A 170 18.99 -8.14 0.20
C ARG A 170 17.77 -7.55 0.91
N ALA A 171 16.96 -8.40 1.61
CA ALA A 171 15.80 -7.92 2.35
C ALA A 171 16.22 -6.94 3.44
N GLY A 172 15.47 -5.84 3.57
CA GLY A 172 15.79 -4.80 4.54
C GLY A 172 15.05 -3.48 4.29
N TRP A 173 15.11 -2.62 5.29
CA TRP A 173 14.50 -1.30 5.21
C TRP A 173 15.19 -0.45 4.14
N LEU A 174 14.38 0.21 3.32
CA LEU A 174 14.82 1.22 2.36
C LEU A 174 14.94 2.56 3.10
N SER A 175 15.94 2.67 3.96
CA SER A 175 16.13 3.85 4.80
C SER A 175 17.00 4.92 4.12
N ASN A 176 17.02 6.12 4.69
CA ASN A 176 17.69 7.32 4.22
C ASN A 176 19.23 7.25 4.18
N HIS A 177 19.83 6.07 4.17
CA HIS A 177 21.28 5.86 4.29
C HIS A 177 22.12 6.64 3.26
N TRP A 178 21.55 6.89 2.09
CA TRP A 178 22.25 7.55 0.99
C TRP A 178 22.58 9.02 1.25
N PHE A 179 21.70 9.75 1.97
CA PHE A 179 21.93 11.16 2.25
C PHE A 179 23.07 11.42 3.22
N PHE A 180 23.27 10.54 4.21
CA PHE A 180 24.35 10.67 5.19
C PHE A 180 25.73 10.39 4.60
N GLU A 181 25.81 9.69 3.48
CA GLU A 181 27.09 9.37 2.83
C GLU A 181 27.55 10.49 1.85
N HIS A 182 26.61 11.19 1.22
CA HIS A 182 26.95 12.30 0.31
C HIS A 182 27.20 13.61 1.05
N GLU A 183 26.51 13.91 2.12
CA GLU A 183 26.82 15.08 2.97
C GLU A 183 28.25 15.02 3.56
N LYS A 184 28.75 13.81 3.86
CA LYS A 184 30.15 13.63 4.30
C LYS A 184 31.19 13.80 3.21
N LYS A 185 30.84 13.74 1.94
CA LYS A 185 31.79 13.94 0.82
C LYS A 185 31.92 15.37 0.38
N GLU A 186 30.98 16.23 0.75
CA GLU A 186 31.06 17.67 0.45
C GLU A 186 31.77 18.48 1.56
N GLU A 187 32.10 17.85 2.70
CA GLU A 187 32.86 18.49 3.81
C GLU A 187 34.39 18.25 3.76
N TYR A 188 34.91 17.67 2.63
CA TYR A 188 36.35 17.47 2.46
C TYR A 188 36.79 18.19 1.18
#